data_9e6ac8704c07e9d69d07b241e0619ef5
#
_entry.id   9e6ac8704c07e9d69d07b241e0619ef5
#
_cell.length_a   1.000
_cell.length_b   1.000
_cell.length_c   1.000
_cell.angle_alpha   90.00
_cell.angle_beta   90.00
_cell.angle_gamma   90.00
#
_symmetry.space_group_name_H-M   'P 1'
#
loop_
_entity.id
_entity.type
_entity.pdbx_description
1 polymer ?
#
loop_
_entity_poly.entity_id
_entity_poly.type
_entity_poly.pdbx_seq_one_letter_code
_entity_poly.pdbx_strand_id
1 'polypeptide(L)'
;MVRRGLLALVGYLICGAILFAKHRDQHKATRFHKVVRKAKLSEPVVLWQLRMALGVSLVLTAGQVFGVERFMWMGFACASLLSEYPYRGNTFTRFWQRIVGAVAGSGVFFVIYLITPEALHPLMGPLGGLCLGFCTDYRYKTAMNCFGALMLGTGIYGLKGAVILRIEDTLLGVTFGLIFAAIFHQLAAVRLLPELQNE
;
A
#
# COMPACT_ATOMS: atom_id res chain seq x y z
N MET A 1 9.18 -7.50 21.31
CA MET A 1 9.47 -6.34 20.43
C MET A 1 10.84 -6.41 19.76
N VAL A 2 11.94 -6.65 20.46
CA VAL A 2 13.31 -6.69 19.93
C VAL A 2 13.48 -7.60 18.71
N ARG A 3 12.96 -8.84 18.75
CA ARG A 3 13.05 -9.80 17.63
C ARG A 3 12.41 -9.30 16.32
N ARG A 4 11.29 -8.59 16.42
CA ARG A 4 10.63 -8.00 15.23
C ARG A 4 11.43 -6.84 14.66
N GLY A 5 12.02 -6.01 15.52
CA GLY A 5 12.91 -4.92 15.10
C GLY A 5 14.17 -5.44 14.40
N LEU A 6 14.79 -6.51 14.92
CA LEU A 6 15.95 -7.14 14.28
C LEU A 6 15.61 -7.73 12.91
N LEU A 7 14.47 -8.42 12.77
CA LEU A 7 14.02 -8.96 11.48
C LEU A 7 13.75 -7.85 10.47
N ALA A 8 13.13 -6.75 10.88
CA ALA A 8 12.93 -5.57 10.03
C ALA A 8 14.27 -4.97 9.60
N LEU A 9 15.22 -4.79 10.52
CA LEU A 9 16.55 -4.29 10.21
C LEU A 9 17.28 -5.17 9.19
N VAL A 10 17.26 -6.48 9.38
CA VAL A 10 17.85 -7.45 8.44
C VAL A 10 17.18 -7.33 7.07
N GLY A 11 15.84 -7.24 7.00
CA GLY A 11 15.11 -7.03 5.77
C GLY A 11 15.52 -5.73 5.06
N TYR A 12 15.64 -4.63 5.79
CA TYR A 12 16.13 -3.36 5.25
C TYR A 12 17.57 -3.43 4.71
N LEU A 13 18.45 -4.11 5.42
CA LEU A 13 19.83 -4.28 4.98
C LEU A 13 19.92 -5.12 3.69
N ILE A 14 19.16 -6.22 3.61
CA ILE A 14 19.13 -7.06 2.40
C ILE A 14 18.54 -6.27 1.22
N CYS A 15 17.38 -5.62 1.39
CA CYS A 15 16.77 -4.80 0.34
C CYS A 15 17.69 -3.65 -0.07
N GLY A 16 18.33 -2.99 0.89
CA GLY A 16 19.29 -1.92 0.65
C GLY A 16 20.50 -2.41 -0.15
N ALA A 17 21.05 -3.57 0.18
CA ALA A 17 22.15 -4.18 -0.55
C ALA A 17 21.78 -4.52 -2.00
N ILE A 18 20.59 -5.11 -2.22
CA ILE A 18 20.08 -5.44 -3.56
C ILE A 18 19.88 -4.16 -4.40
N LEU A 19 19.23 -3.14 -3.81
CA LEU A 19 19.02 -1.86 -4.48
C LEU A 19 20.35 -1.16 -4.79
N PHE A 20 21.29 -1.16 -3.86
CA PHE A 20 22.63 -0.62 -4.07
C PHE A 20 23.36 -1.33 -5.19
N ALA A 21 23.35 -2.67 -5.20
CA ALA A 21 23.99 -3.46 -6.26
C ALA A 21 23.36 -3.18 -7.63
N LYS A 22 22.02 -3.09 -7.70
CA LYS A 22 21.28 -2.85 -8.95
C LYS A 22 21.48 -1.45 -9.51
N HIS A 23 21.58 -0.43 -8.64
CA HIS A 23 21.63 0.98 -9.03
C HIS A 23 23.01 1.63 -8.86
N ARG A 24 24.02 0.84 -8.49
CA ARG A 24 25.38 1.31 -8.22
C ARG A 24 25.96 2.17 -9.35
N ASP A 25 25.67 1.82 -10.59
CA ASP A 25 26.23 2.49 -11.76
C ASP A 25 25.39 3.68 -12.24
N GLN A 26 24.11 3.74 -11.89
CA GLN A 26 23.20 4.77 -12.36
C GLN A 26 23.33 6.11 -11.64
N HIS A 27 23.83 6.13 -10.38
CA HIS A 27 23.81 7.33 -9.53
C HIS A 27 25.17 7.68 -8.88
N LYS A 28 26.29 7.27 -9.49
CA LYS A 28 27.66 7.50 -8.96
C LYS A 28 27.97 8.96 -8.62
N ALA A 29 27.37 9.91 -9.36
CA ALA A 29 27.59 11.34 -9.16
C ALA A 29 26.65 11.98 -8.12
N THR A 30 25.62 11.25 -7.63
CA THR A 30 24.59 11.79 -6.75
C THR A 30 24.95 11.55 -5.29
N ARG A 31 25.42 12.58 -4.60
CA ARG A 31 25.68 12.51 -3.16
C ARG A 31 24.41 12.81 -2.39
N PHE A 32 24.10 12.03 -1.35
CA PHE A 32 22.92 12.16 -0.49
C PHE A 32 22.69 13.60 0.01
N HIS A 33 23.74 14.25 0.49
CA HIS A 33 23.71 15.65 0.91
C HIS A 33 23.25 16.62 -0.21
N LYS A 34 23.61 16.36 -1.49
CA LYS A 34 23.14 17.18 -2.62
C LYS A 34 21.65 16.97 -2.91
N VAL A 35 21.15 15.74 -2.71
CA VAL A 35 19.72 15.41 -2.87
C VAL A 35 18.91 16.14 -1.78
N VAL A 36 19.32 16.00 -0.53
CA VAL A 36 18.64 16.66 0.61
C VAL A 36 18.64 18.18 0.46
N ARG A 37 19.78 18.78 0.04
CA ARG A 37 19.89 20.23 -0.16
C ARG A 37 19.06 20.75 -1.34
N LYS A 38 18.81 19.90 -2.35
CA LYS A 38 17.97 20.26 -3.51
C LYS A 38 16.49 19.98 -3.28
N ALA A 39 16.13 19.21 -2.25
CA ALA A 39 14.73 18.90 -1.95
C ALA A 39 14.00 20.19 -1.50
N LYS A 40 13.42 20.87 -2.46
CA LYS A 40 12.51 22.00 -2.20
C LYS A 40 11.09 21.47 -2.00
N LEU A 41 10.35 22.04 -1.07
CA LEU A 41 8.96 21.67 -0.79
C LEU A 41 8.04 21.84 -2.02
N SER A 42 8.46 22.65 -3.00
CA SER A 42 7.76 22.87 -4.27
C SER A 42 8.01 21.77 -5.31
N GLU A 43 8.92 20.82 -5.07
CA GLU A 43 9.14 19.73 -6.04
C GLU A 43 8.01 18.69 -5.97
N PRO A 44 7.43 18.30 -7.12
CA PRO A 44 6.31 17.33 -7.17
C PRO A 44 6.60 16.01 -6.45
N VAL A 45 7.85 15.53 -6.51
CA VAL A 45 8.30 14.30 -5.81
C VAL A 45 8.22 14.45 -4.30
N VAL A 46 8.65 15.60 -3.76
CA VAL A 46 8.63 15.88 -2.31
C VAL A 46 7.20 15.99 -1.81
N LEU A 47 6.34 16.68 -2.57
CA LEU A 47 4.92 16.78 -2.27
C LEU A 47 4.23 15.41 -2.29
N TRP A 48 4.56 14.56 -3.25
CA TRP A 48 4.03 13.20 -3.32
C TRP A 48 4.45 12.36 -2.10
N GLN A 49 5.74 12.43 -1.71
CA GLN A 49 6.24 11.73 -0.52
C GLN A 49 5.56 12.24 0.76
N LEU A 50 5.40 13.56 0.89
CA LEU A 50 4.72 14.19 2.01
C LEU A 50 3.24 13.77 2.07
N ARG A 51 2.55 13.76 0.94
CA ARG A 51 1.17 13.27 0.83
C ARG A 51 1.05 11.83 1.32
N MET A 52 1.95 10.94 0.85
CA MET A 52 1.96 9.55 1.30
C MET A 52 2.21 9.43 2.80
N ALA A 53 3.25 10.09 3.30
CA ALA A 53 3.64 10.00 4.71
C ALA A 53 2.52 10.52 5.63
N LEU A 54 1.96 11.69 5.34
CA LEU A 54 0.88 12.28 6.13
C LEU A 54 -0.41 11.45 6.05
N GLY A 55 -0.83 11.04 4.84
CA GLY A 55 -2.06 10.28 4.67
C GLY A 55 -2.01 8.92 5.36
N VAL A 56 -0.90 8.20 5.23
CA VAL A 56 -0.73 6.89 5.89
C VAL A 56 -0.64 7.05 7.41
N SER A 57 0.10 8.04 7.90
CA SER A 57 0.21 8.30 9.34
C SER A 57 -1.15 8.65 9.96
N LEU A 58 -1.92 9.52 9.30
CA LEU A 58 -3.25 9.92 9.78
C LEU A 58 -4.23 8.74 9.80
N VAL A 59 -4.27 7.93 8.73
CA VAL A 59 -5.18 6.78 8.69
C VAL A 59 -4.81 5.70 9.71
N LEU A 60 -3.52 5.47 9.96
CA LEU A 60 -3.08 4.53 11.00
C LEU A 60 -3.42 5.04 12.39
N THR A 61 -3.20 6.33 12.65
CA THR A 61 -3.56 6.96 13.93
C THR A 61 -5.07 6.92 14.15
N ALA A 62 -5.87 7.27 13.14
CA ALA A 62 -7.32 7.19 13.20
C ALA A 62 -7.78 5.75 13.49
N GLY A 63 -7.27 4.76 12.75
CA GLY A 63 -7.59 3.36 12.98
C GLY A 63 -7.26 2.88 14.39
N GLN A 64 -6.14 3.32 14.94
CA GLN A 64 -5.75 2.99 16.31
C GLN A 64 -6.66 3.67 17.34
N VAL A 65 -6.99 4.96 17.16
CA VAL A 65 -7.85 5.72 18.07
C VAL A 65 -9.28 5.20 18.06
N PHE A 66 -9.81 4.84 16.91
CA PHE A 66 -11.16 4.27 16.77
C PHE A 66 -11.23 2.77 17.07
N GLY A 67 -10.12 2.14 17.45
CA GLY A 67 -10.10 0.73 17.83
C GLY A 67 -10.37 -0.23 16.67
N VAL A 68 -10.02 0.14 15.43
CA VAL A 68 -10.15 -0.75 14.26
C VAL A 68 -9.22 -1.93 14.43
N GLU A 69 -9.75 -3.16 14.41
CA GLU A 69 -8.98 -4.36 14.76
C GLU A 69 -7.73 -4.59 13.91
N ARG A 70 -7.82 -4.35 12.62
CA ARG A 70 -6.71 -4.54 11.66
C ARG A 70 -6.34 -3.24 10.95
N PHE A 71 -6.31 -2.12 11.67
CA PHE A 71 -6.00 -0.80 11.10
C PHE A 71 -4.75 -0.77 10.20
N MET A 72 -3.83 -1.72 10.35
CA MET A 72 -2.69 -1.87 9.44
C MET A 72 -3.14 -2.19 8.00
N TRP A 73 -4.19 -2.99 7.83
CA TRP A 73 -4.74 -3.28 6.50
C TRP A 73 -5.38 -2.03 5.87
N MET A 74 -6.05 -1.23 6.70
CA MET A 74 -6.56 0.08 6.31
C MET A 74 -5.42 1.00 5.86
N GLY A 75 -4.30 1.02 6.60
CA GLY A 75 -3.08 1.75 6.24
C GLY A 75 -2.50 1.30 4.89
N PHE A 76 -2.39 -0.01 4.64
CA PHE A 76 -1.94 -0.54 3.36
C PHE A 76 -2.87 -0.17 2.19
N ALA A 77 -4.18 -0.18 2.41
CA ALA A 77 -5.14 0.22 1.39
C ALA A 77 -4.99 1.70 1.04
N CYS A 78 -4.87 2.57 2.04
CA CYS A 78 -4.60 4.00 1.87
C CYS A 78 -3.26 4.24 1.16
N ALA A 79 -2.17 3.62 1.64
CA ALA A 79 -0.85 3.74 1.04
C ALA A 79 -0.84 3.37 -0.44
N SER A 80 -1.52 2.28 -0.81
CA SER A 80 -1.59 1.82 -2.19
C SER A 80 -2.35 2.77 -3.13
N LEU A 81 -3.32 3.51 -2.60
CA LEU A 81 -4.04 4.55 -3.33
C LEU A 81 -3.16 5.80 -3.49
N LEU A 82 -2.52 6.24 -2.40
CA LEU A 82 -1.68 7.43 -2.39
C LEU A 82 -0.32 7.26 -3.08
N SER A 83 0.11 6.01 -3.34
CA SER A 83 1.37 5.71 -4.01
C SER A 83 1.41 6.13 -5.48
N GLU A 84 0.28 6.52 -6.07
CA GLU A 84 0.27 7.06 -7.40
C GLU A 84 0.91 8.44 -7.46
N TYR A 85 1.74 8.65 -8.49
CA TYR A 85 2.37 9.96 -8.71
C TYR A 85 1.29 11.03 -8.91
N PRO A 86 1.50 12.27 -8.46
CA PRO A 86 0.43 13.25 -8.21
C PRO A 86 -0.30 13.81 -9.45
N TYR A 87 -0.15 13.19 -10.61
CA TYR A 87 -0.84 13.65 -11.81
C TYR A 87 -2.31 13.27 -11.79
N ARG A 88 -3.15 14.25 -12.13
CA ARG A 88 -4.62 14.17 -12.19
C ARG A 88 -5.08 13.00 -13.06
N GLY A 89 -6.00 12.23 -12.58
CA GLY A 89 -6.85 11.38 -13.40
C GLY A 89 -7.00 9.94 -12.91
N ASN A 90 -5.99 9.34 -12.31
CA ASN A 90 -6.00 7.90 -12.05
C ASN A 90 -6.40 7.51 -10.61
N THR A 91 -6.44 8.45 -9.65
CA THR A 91 -6.74 8.12 -8.24
C THR A 91 -8.12 7.49 -8.08
N PHE A 92 -9.14 8.00 -8.77
CA PHE A 92 -10.48 7.45 -8.72
C PHE A 92 -10.58 6.08 -9.41
N THR A 93 -9.90 5.91 -10.54
CA THR A 93 -9.79 4.60 -11.21
C THR A 93 -9.10 3.58 -10.31
N ARG A 94 -8.02 3.96 -9.64
CA ARG A 94 -7.33 3.09 -8.66
C ARG A 94 -8.18 2.78 -7.45
N PHE A 95 -8.97 3.72 -6.97
CA PHE A 95 -9.93 3.50 -5.90
C PHE A 95 -10.86 2.34 -6.25
N TRP A 96 -11.51 2.38 -7.42
CA TRP A 96 -12.39 1.31 -7.88
C TRP A 96 -11.64 0.00 -8.13
N GLN A 97 -10.49 0.06 -8.77
CA GLN A 97 -9.66 -1.12 -9.00
C GLN A 97 -9.25 -1.81 -7.70
N ARG A 98 -8.99 -1.01 -6.65
CA ARG A 98 -8.65 -1.53 -5.32
C ARG A 98 -9.83 -2.22 -4.66
N ILE A 99 -11.02 -1.62 -4.73
CA ILE A 99 -12.24 -2.21 -4.17
C ILE A 99 -12.58 -3.51 -4.90
N VAL A 100 -12.70 -3.44 -6.23
CA VAL A 100 -13.03 -4.61 -7.05
C VAL A 100 -12.00 -5.73 -6.85
N GLY A 101 -10.71 -5.41 -6.85
CA GLY A 101 -9.64 -6.37 -6.63
C GLY A 101 -9.68 -6.99 -5.23
N ALA A 102 -10.00 -6.21 -4.19
CA ALA A 102 -10.10 -6.71 -2.82
C ALA A 102 -11.35 -7.60 -2.64
N VAL A 103 -12.50 -7.19 -3.13
CA VAL A 103 -13.74 -7.97 -3.03
C VAL A 103 -13.63 -9.27 -3.84
N ALA A 104 -13.23 -9.17 -5.11
CA ALA A 104 -13.05 -10.33 -5.97
C ALA A 104 -11.97 -11.29 -5.43
N GLY A 105 -10.81 -10.75 -5.04
CA GLY A 105 -9.71 -11.55 -4.49
C GLY A 105 -10.08 -12.24 -3.18
N SER A 106 -10.81 -11.56 -2.31
CA SER A 106 -11.30 -12.15 -1.06
C SER A 106 -12.36 -13.22 -1.29
N GLY A 107 -13.26 -13.02 -2.25
CA GLY A 107 -14.26 -14.00 -2.65
C GLY A 107 -13.62 -15.24 -3.27
N VAL A 108 -12.68 -15.05 -4.20
CA VAL A 108 -11.93 -16.16 -4.81
C VAL A 108 -11.13 -16.94 -3.76
N PHE A 109 -10.43 -16.22 -2.85
CA PHE A 109 -9.72 -16.86 -1.75
C PHE A 109 -10.67 -17.71 -0.88
N PHE A 110 -11.84 -17.15 -0.52
CA PHE A 110 -12.85 -17.84 0.29
C PHE A 110 -13.26 -19.16 -0.35
N VAL A 111 -13.61 -19.14 -1.64
CA VAL A 111 -14.02 -20.33 -2.39
C VAL A 111 -12.88 -21.36 -2.47
N ILE A 112 -11.68 -20.91 -2.86
CA ILE A 112 -10.52 -21.81 -2.98
C ILE A 112 -10.18 -22.43 -1.61
N TYR A 113 -10.24 -21.64 -0.54
CA TYR A 113 -9.97 -22.15 0.81
C TYR A 113 -10.94 -23.28 1.22
N LEU A 114 -12.21 -23.18 0.85
CA LEU A 114 -13.23 -24.21 1.18
C LEU A 114 -13.02 -25.51 0.40
N ILE A 115 -12.54 -25.45 -0.84
CA ILE A 115 -12.35 -26.65 -1.69
C ILE A 115 -10.96 -27.27 -1.55
N THR A 116 -10.00 -26.53 -0.99
CA THR A 116 -8.62 -27.00 -0.86
C THR A 116 -8.45 -27.82 0.43
N PRO A 117 -7.78 -28.97 0.38
CA PRO A 117 -7.44 -29.75 1.58
C PRO A 117 -6.61 -28.93 2.57
N GLU A 118 -6.83 -29.14 3.88
CA GLU A 118 -6.16 -28.38 4.94
C GLU A 118 -4.63 -28.42 4.86
N ALA A 119 -4.06 -29.56 4.43
CA ALA A 119 -2.62 -29.71 4.25
C ALA A 119 -2.00 -28.71 3.25
N LEU A 120 -2.79 -28.19 2.30
CA LEU A 120 -2.34 -27.26 1.27
C LEU A 120 -2.64 -25.78 1.61
N HIS A 121 -3.42 -25.49 2.65
CA HIS A 121 -3.74 -24.14 3.05
C HIS A 121 -2.50 -23.23 3.23
N PRO A 122 -1.40 -23.69 3.88
CA PRO A 122 -0.21 -22.87 4.08
C PRO A 122 0.45 -22.40 2.76
N LEU A 123 0.22 -23.12 1.66
CA LEU A 123 0.78 -22.76 0.35
C LEU A 123 0.00 -21.64 -0.35
N MET A 124 -1.24 -21.37 0.03
CA MET A 124 -2.09 -20.39 -0.64
C MET A 124 -1.50 -18.97 -0.57
N GLY A 125 -0.90 -18.59 0.57
CA GLY A 125 -0.24 -17.31 0.73
C GLY A 125 0.97 -17.14 -0.20
N PRO A 126 1.97 -18.03 -0.15
CA PRO A 126 3.11 -18.03 -1.06
C PRO A 126 2.73 -18.10 -2.54
N LEU A 127 1.76 -18.94 -2.91
CA LEU A 127 1.26 -19.01 -4.30
C LEU A 127 0.62 -17.70 -4.75
N GLY A 128 -0.20 -17.07 -3.90
CA GLY A 128 -0.74 -15.74 -4.18
C GLY A 128 0.35 -14.69 -4.37
N GLY A 129 1.39 -14.73 -3.55
CA GLY A 129 2.57 -13.87 -3.67
C GLY A 129 3.35 -14.10 -4.97
N LEU A 130 3.48 -15.36 -5.39
CA LEU A 130 4.12 -15.71 -6.66
C LEU A 130 3.29 -15.21 -7.85
N CYS A 131 1.99 -15.45 -7.84
CA CYS A 131 1.07 -14.96 -8.88
C CYS A 131 1.05 -13.44 -8.97
N LEU A 132 1.21 -12.73 -7.84
CA LEU A 132 1.32 -11.29 -7.79
C LEU A 132 2.44 -10.76 -8.69
N GLY A 133 3.58 -11.46 -8.75
CA GLY A 133 4.72 -11.10 -9.58
C GLY A 133 4.44 -11.10 -11.08
N PHE A 134 3.49 -11.91 -11.53
CA PHE A 134 3.09 -12.02 -12.94
C PHE A 134 1.95 -11.07 -13.32
N CYS A 135 1.28 -10.45 -12.35
CA CYS A 135 0.20 -9.53 -12.62
C CYS A 135 0.72 -8.18 -13.11
N THR A 136 0.20 -7.69 -14.23
CA THR A 136 0.49 -6.34 -14.76
C THR A 136 -0.57 -5.34 -14.31
N ASP A 137 -1.84 -5.72 -14.34
CA ASP A 137 -2.98 -4.87 -13.96
C ASP A 137 -3.10 -4.75 -12.43
N TYR A 138 -3.37 -3.54 -11.96
CA TYR A 138 -3.50 -3.23 -10.54
C TYR A 138 -4.65 -3.98 -9.83
N ARG A 139 -5.73 -4.30 -10.53
CA ARG A 139 -6.85 -5.11 -10.00
C ARG A 139 -6.40 -6.50 -9.61
N TYR A 140 -5.68 -7.17 -10.52
CA TYR A 140 -5.16 -8.52 -10.28
C TYR A 140 -4.07 -8.52 -9.20
N LYS A 141 -3.19 -7.50 -9.19
CA LYS A 141 -2.24 -7.33 -8.09
C LYS A 141 -2.93 -7.22 -6.74
N THR A 142 -4.03 -6.47 -6.68
CA THR A 142 -4.81 -6.33 -5.45
C THR A 142 -5.47 -7.65 -5.05
N ALA A 143 -6.05 -8.38 -5.99
CA ALA A 143 -6.69 -9.67 -5.73
C ALA A 143 -5.67 -10.70 -5.21
N MET A 144 -4.52 -10.83 -5.85
CA MET A 144 -3.47 -11.76 -5.42
C MET A 144 -2.87 -11.38 -4.06
N ASN A 145 -2.74 -10.09 -3.77
CA ASN A 145 -2.29 -9.62 -2.45
C ASN A 145 -3.26 -10.01 -1.31
N CYS A 146 -4.54 -10.24 -1.63
CA CYS A 146 -5.50 -10.71 -0.63
C CYS A 146 -5.16 -12.11 -0.12
N PHE A 147 -4.61 -12.99 -0.95
CA PHE A 147 -4.26 -14.37 -0.56
C PHE A 147 -3.29 -14.41 0.62
N GLY A 148 -2.19 -13.66 0.54
CA GLY A 148 -1.22 -13.59 1.63
C GLY A 148 -1.81 -12.98 2.91
N ALA A 149 -2.56 -11.90 2.78
CA ALA A 149 -3.17 -11.21 3.91
C ALA A 149 -4.25 -12.08 4.59
N LEU A 150 -5.13 -12.72 3.80
CA LEU A 150 -6.21 -13.55 4.29
C LEU A 150 -5.69 -14.84 4.91
N MET A 151 -4.64 -15.44 4.35
CA MET A 151 -4.04 -16.64 4.95
C MET A 151 -3.54 -16.37 6.36
N LEU A 152 -2.89 -15.21 6.58
CA LEU A 152 -2.47 -14.79 7.92
C LEU A 152 -3.67 -14.43 8.82
N GLY A 153 -4.68 -13.79 8.26
CA GLY A 153 -5.88 -13.39 8.99
C GLY A 153 -6.74 -14.56 9.41
N THR A 154 -6.85 -15.59 8.57
CA THR A 154 -7.67 -16.78 8.83
C THR A 154 -7.20 -17.53 10.08
N GLY A 155 -5.89 -17.58 10.35
CA GLY A 155 -5.35 -18.20 11.56
C GLY A 155 -5.72 -17.46 12.86
N ILE A 156 -6.17 -16.20 12.77
CA ILE A 156 -6.48 -15.36 13.95
C ILE A 156 -7.99 -15.17 14.11
N TYR A 157 -8.70 -14.87 13.02
CA TYR A 157 -10.11 -14.44 13.01
C TYR A 157 -11.05 -15.49 12.38
N GLY A 158 -10.51 -16.64 11.96
CA GLY A 158 -11.24 -17.58 11.13
C GLY A 158 -11.44 -17.06 9.69
N LEU A 159 -11.88 -17.95 8.80
CA LEU A 159 -12.04 -17.64 7.38
C LEU A 159 -13.02 -16.48 7.13
N LYS A 160 -14.23 -16.56 7.70
CA LYS A 160 -15.27 -15.53 7.52
C LYS A 160 -14.83 -14.20 8.10
N GLY A 161 -14.30 -14.18 9.32
CA GLY A 161 -13.84 -12.96 9.99
C GLY A 161 -12.72 -12.27 9.21
N ALA A 162 -11.73 -13.02 8.74
CA ALA A 162 -10.63 -12.49 7.94
C ALA A 162 -11.11 -11.84 6.63
N VAL A 163 -12.07 -12.48 5.93
CA VAL A 163 -12.62 -11.95 4.67
C VAL A 163 -13.40 -10.66 4.91
N ILE A 164 -14.27 -10.61 5.92
CA ILE A 164 -15.05 -9.43 6.26
C ILE A 164 -14.11 -8.27 6.63
N LEU A 165 -13.20 -8.49 7.58
CA LEU A 165 -12.22 -7.48 8.01
C LEU A 165 -11.37 -6.98 6.83
N ARG A 166 -10.99 -7.86 5.90
CA ARG A 166 -10.21 -7.46 4.73
C ARG A 166 -10.97 -6.50 3.82
N ILE A 167 -12.26 -6.73 3.61
CA ILE A 167 -13.11 -5.88 2.79
C ILE A 167 -13.37 -4.56 3.50
N GLU A 168 -13.77 -4.60 4.77
CA GLU A 168 -14.04 -3.40 5.60
C GLU A 168 -12.82 -2.49 5.68
N ASP A 169 -11.66 -3.02 6.08
CA ASP A 169 -10.43 -2.24 6.19
C ASP A 169 -9.98 -1.67 4.86
N THR A 170 -10.18 -2.41 3.76
CA THR A 170 -9.88 -1.90 2.43
C THR A 170 -10.81 -0.74 2.09
N LEU A 171 -12.11 -0.86 2.30
CA LEU A 171 -13.08 0.21 2.04
C LEU A 171 -12.77 1.45 2.87
N LEU A 172 -12.54 1.29 4.17
CA LEU A 172 -12.19 2.40 5.05
C LEU A 172 -10.89 3.07 4.62
N GLY A 173 -9.86 2.28 4.33
CA GLY A 173 -8.54 2.80 3.95
C GLY A 173 -8.53 3.54 2.61
N VAL A 174 -9.22 3.03 1.59
CA VAL A 174 -9.28 3.71 0.29
C VAL A 174 -10.19 4.93 0.32
N THR A 175 -11.30 4.88 1.07
CA THR A 175 -12.19 6.04 1.23
C THR A 175 -11.48 7.18 1.96
N PHE A 176 -10.81 6.86 3.07
CA PHE A 176 -9.98 7.84 3.77
C PHE A 176 -8.88 8.40 2.86
N GLY A 177 -8.19 7.53 2.14
CA GLY A 177 -7.13 7.92 1.20
C GLY A 177 -7.63 8.85 0.09
N LEU A 178 -8.83 8.58 -0.44
CA LEU A 178 -9.45 9.42 -1.48
C LEU A 178 -9.81 10.81 -0.94
N ILE A 179 -10.46 10.87 0.23
CA ILE A 179 -10.82 12.14 0.88
C ILE A 179 -9.55 12.94 1.21
N PHE A 180 -8.55 12.29 1.81
CA PHE A 180 -7.28 12.91 2.13
C PHE A 180 -6.57 13.43 0.87
N ALA A 181 -6.53 12.64 -0.21
CA ALA A 181 -5.92 13.06 -1.47
C ALA A 181 -6.61 14.29 -2.06
N ALA A 182 -7.95 14.34 -2.01
CA ALA A 182 -8.71 15.50 -2.48
C ALA A 182 -8.40 16.77 -1.68
N ILE A 183 -8.43 16.67 -0.33
CA ILE A 183 -8.11 17.79 0.56
C ILE A 183 -6.67 18.25 0.36
N PHE A 184 -5.71 17.31 0.35
CA PHE A 184 -4.30 17.62 0.17
C PHE A 184 -4.04 18.30 -1.17
N HIS A 185 -4.70 17.82 -2.23
CA HIS A 185 -4.55 18.42 -3.57
C HIS A 185 -5.07 19.84 -3.61
N GLN A 186 -6.23 20.12 -3.02
CA GLN A 186 -6.77 21.47 -2.93
C GLN A 186 -5.84 22.41 -2.17
N LEU A 187 -5.32 21.96 -1.01
CA LEU A 187 -4.40 22.78 -0.20
C LEU A 187 -3.05 23.00 -0.91
N ALA A 188 -2.51 22.00 -1.56
CA ALA A 188 -1.25 22.09 -2.30
C ALA A 188 -1.39 22.96 -3.56
N ALA A 189 -2.47 22.80 -4.32
CA ALA A 189 -2.73 23.61 -5.51
C ALA A 189 -2.87 25.10 -5.19
N VAL A 190 -3.55 25.42 -4.09
CA VAL A 190 -3.76 26.83 -3.69
C VAL A 190 -2.50 27.50 -3.15
N ARG A 191 -1.64 26.75 -2.44
CA ARG A 191 -0.52 27.35 -1.68
C ARG A 191 0.87 27.13 -2.27
N LEU A 192 1.10 26.05 -3.00
CA LEU A 192 2.45 25.60 -3.34
C LEU A 192 2.74 25.51 -4.84
N LEU A 193 1.72 25.47 -5.70
CA LEU A 193 1.90 25.21 -7.12
C LEU A 193 0.96 26.06 -8.01
N PRO A 194 1.09 27.39 -7.98
CA PRO A 194 0.34 28.23 -8.94
C PRO A 194 0.73 27.92 -10.39
N GLU A 195 1.89 27.32 -10.63
CA GLU A 195 2.37 26.96 -11.97
C GLU A 195 1.73 25.69 -12.56
N LEU A 196 1.19 24.77 -11.73
CA LEU A 196 0.54 23.54 -12.21
C LEU A 196 -0.94 23.71 -12.63
N GLN A 197 -1.47 24.91 -12.53
CA GLN A 197 -2.82 25.22 -13.00
C GLN A 197 -2.89 25.51 -14.51
N ASN A 198 -1.75 25.72 -15.16
CA ASN A 198 -1.64 26.14 -16.57
C ASN A 198 -1.22 25.03 -17.53
N GLU A 199 -1.06 23.78 -17.06
CA GLU A 199 -0.86 22.59 -17.89
C GLU A 199 -2.08 21.61 -17.72
#